data_1ad4ffe9b1620649218ef05a66edc4a7
#
_entry.id   1ad4ffe9b1620649218ef05a66edc4a7
#
_cell.length_a   1.000
_cell.length_b   1.000
_cell.length_c   1.000
_cell.angle_alpha   90.00
_cell.angle_beta   90.00
_cell.angle_gamma   90.00
#
_symmetry.space_group_name_H-M   'P 1'
#
loop_
_entity.id
_entity.type
_entity.pdbx_description
1 polymer ?
#
loop_
_entity_poly.entity_id
_entity_poly.type
_entity_poly.pdbx_seq_one_letter_code
_entity_poly.pdbx_strand_id
1 'polypeptide(L)'
;MLQTIDLQYAYTGGQILRFPDIQLRKGEHWLLLGPSGSGKTTCLHLLGGLLSPQSGSVRIGDTPLETLSSRALDQFRGTNIGIIFQKAHFISALTVQENLLLAQQLAGKQPDKTRISDLLDRLGLGHKLKAKPAALSAGEQQRVAIARALVNRPMLILADEPTSALDDGNAQEVANLLEEQAAEVQATLLIVTHDNRLKNRFPQQIALQSL
;
A
#
# COMPACT_ATOMS: atom_id res chain seq x y z
N MET A 1 -14.31 1.88 7.83
CA MET A 1 -13.61 1.15 6.76
C MET A 1 -12.34 0.48 7.28
N LEU A 2 -11.35 1.20 7.80
CA LEU A 2 -10.21 0.67 8.56
C LEU A 2 -10.34 1.12 10.03
N GLN A 3 -10.20 0.18 10.96
CA GLN A 3 -10.23 0.45 12.40
C GLN A 3 -9.18 -0.38 13.11
N THR A 4 -8.50 0.21 14.09
CA THR A 4 -7.61 -0.48 15.03
C THR A 4 -8.03 -0.18 16.45
N ILE A 5 -7.80 -1.13 17.36
CA ILE A 5 -8.06 -0.97 18.78
C ILE A 5 -6.88 -1.58 19.55
N ASP A 6 -6.24 -0.78 20.42
CA ASP A 6 -5.15 -1.18 21.34
C ASP A 6 -4.01 -1.96 20.65
N LEU A 7 -3.64 -1.56 19.43
CA LEU A 7 -2.69 -2.28 18.58
C LEU A 7 -1.28 -2.22 19.14
N GLN A 8 -0.69 -3.37 19.43
CA GLN A 8 0.68 -3.51 19.95
C GLN A 8 1.46 -4.59 19.20
N TYR A 9 2.75 -4.37 19.08
CA TYR A 9 3.66 -5.32 18.45
C TYR A 9 5.05 -5.25 19.07
N ALA A 10 5.74 -6.38 19.17
CA ALA A 10 7.15 -6.42 19.55
C ALA A 10 7.90 -7.37 18.61
N TYR A 11 9.06 -6.94 18.15
CA TYR A 11 10.03 -7.85 17.54
C TYR A 11 10.71 -8.71 18.63
N THR A 12 11.21 -9.87 18.26
CA THR A 12 11.91 -10.76 19.19
C THR A 12 13.04 -10.02 19.91
N GLY A 13 12.95 -9.93 21.26
CA GLY A 13 13.92 -9.20 22.09
C GLY A 13 13.84 -7.68 21.99
N GLY A 14 12.85 -7.12 21.30
CA GLY A 14 12.65 -5.69 21.10
C GLY A 14 11.66 -5.05 22.09
N GLN A 15 11.62 -3.72 22.04
CA GLN A 15 10.64 -2.93 22.79
C GLN A 15 9.23 -3.10 22.19
N ILE A 16 8.21 -3.01 23.06
CA ILE A 16 6.81 -3.05 22.61
C ILE A 16 6.47 -1.73 21.93
N LEU A 17 6.07 -1.82 20.66
CA LEU A 17 5.49 -0.73 19.88
C LEU A 17 4.01 -0.63 20.21
N ARG A 18 3.54 0.57 20.55
CA ARG A 18 2.12 0.87 20.80
C ARG A 18 1.66 1.87 19.73
N PHE A 19 0.56 1.57 19.07
CA PHE A 19 0.02 2.40 18.01
C PHE A 19 -1.28 3.07 18.48
N PRO A 20 -1.55 4.32 18.05
CA PRO A 20 -2.83 4.96 18.33
C PRO A 20 -3.98 4.19 17.67
N ASP A 21 -5.16 4.30 18.23
CA ASP A 21 -6.36 3.82 17.57
C ASP A 21 -6.61 4.61 16.29
N ILE A 22 -6.78 3.88 15.20
CA ILE A 22 -6.97 4.43 13.86
C ILE A 22 -8.40 4.16 13.42
N GLN A 23 -9.08 5.18 12.92
CA GLN A 23 -10.41 5.05 12.33
C GLN A 23 -10.49 5.83 11.04
N LEU A 24 -10.46 5.14 9.90
CA LEU A 24 -10.60 5.72 8.57
C LEU A 24 -11.94 5.32 7.95
N ARG A 25 -12.62 6.27 7.34
CA ARG A 25 -13.86 6.02 6.58
C ARG A 25 -13.53 5.62 5.14
N LYS A 26 -14.51 5.07 4.45
CA LYS A 26 -14.36 4.71 3.03
C LYS A 26 -14.09 5.94 2.18
N GLY A 27 -13.07 5.85 1.31
CA GLY A 27 -12.69 6.92 0.39
C GLY A 27 -11.93 8.08 1.02
N GLU A 28 -11.59 8.02 2.31
CA GLU A 28 -10.72 9.03 2.93
C GLU A 28 -9.25 8.79 2.58
N HIS A 29 -8.49 9.88 2.48
CA HIS A 29 -7.05 9.86 2.22
C HIS A 29 -6.31 10.45 3.43
N TRP A 30 -5.39 9.66 4.00
CA TRP A 30 -4.72 9.98 5.26
C TRP A 30 -3.20 9.87 5.15
N LEU A 31 -2.49 10.65 5.96
CA LEU A 31 -1.07 10.45 6.23
C LEU A 31 -0.86 9.82 7.60
N LEU A 32 0.07 8.87 7.69
CA LEU A 32 0.67 8.41 8.93
C LEU A 32 2.09 8.97 9.00
N LEU A 33 2.29 9.92 9.88
CA LEU A 33 3.53 10.68 10.05
C LEU A 33 4.30 10.21 11.27
N GLY A 34 5.61 10.36 11.24
CA GLY A 34 6.47 10.08 12.40
C GLY A 34 7.94 10.12 12.04
N PRO A 35 8.83 10.31 13.00
CA PRO A 35 10.27 10.27 12.76
C PRO A 35 10.74 8.89 12.28
N SER A 36 11.98 8.82 11.77
CA SER A 36 12.59 7.53 11.46
C SER A 36 12.66 6.66 12.74
N GLY A 37 12.34 5.38 12.61
CA GLY A 37 12.32 4.45 13.74
C GLY A 37 11.04 4.45 14.59
N SER A 38 10.07 5.35 14.38
CA SER A 38 8.81 5.38 15.14
C SER A 38 7.85 4.22 14.89
N GLY A 39 8.23 3.23 14.11
CA GLY A 39 7.38 2.05 13.82
C GLY A 39 6.39 2.22 12.68
N LYS A 40 6.51 3.26 11.83
CA LYS A 40 5.58 3.51 10.70
C LYS A 40 5.39 2.30 9.78
N THR A 41 6.49 1.74 9.28
CA THR A 41 6.47 0.53 8.43
C THR A 41 5.86 -0.67 9.16
N THR A 42 6.17 -0.82 10.45
CA THR A 42 5.57 -1.88 11.29
C THR A 42 4.06 -1.71 11.41
N CYS A 43 3.60 -0.49 11.67
CA CYS A 43 2.17 -0.16 11.68
C CYS A 43 1.51 -0.52 10.34
N LEU A 44 2.09 -0.07 9.23
CA LEU A 44 1.58 -0.40 7.88
C LEU A 44 1.52 -1.91 7.65
N HIS A 45 2.54 -2.66 8.07
CA HIS A 45 2.56 -4.12 7.94
C HIS A 45 1.47 -4.81 8.78
N LEU A 46 1.18 -4.30 9.98
CA LEU A 46 0.06 -4.78 10.80
C LEU A 46 -1.28 -4.48 10.13
N LEU A 47 -1.48 -3.25 9.65
CA LEU A 47 -2.69 -2.85 8.92
C LEU A 47 -2.88 -3.66 7.63
N GLY A 48 -1.79 -4.03 6.98
CA GLY A 48 -1.78 -4.86 5.76
C GLY A 48 -1.89 -6.36 6.05
N GLY A 49 -1.93 -6.80 7.31
CA GLY A 49 -1.94 -8.22 7.67
C GLY A 49 -0.67 -8.98 7.25
N LEU A 50 0.46 -8.27 7.13
CA LEU A 50 1.78 -8.87 6.88
C LEU A 50 2.45 -9.29 8.20
N LEU A 51 2.08 -8.63 9.29
CA LEU A 51 2.46 -8.97 10.66
C LEU A 51 1.19 -9.23 11.47
N SER A 52 1.26 -10.16 12.41
CA SER A 52 0.19 -10.38 13.39
C SER A 52 0.45 -9.56 14.64
N PRO A 53 -0.52 -8.79 15.15
CA PRO A 53 -0.34 -8.03 16.38
C PRO A 53 -0.11 -8.95 17.58
N GLN A 54 0.64 -8.47 18.57
CA GLN A 54 0.79 -9.15 19.86
C GLN A 54 -0.46 -8.99 20.72
N SER A 55 -1.10 -7.83 20.64
CA SER A 55 -2.41 -7.54 21.21
C SER A 55 -3.13 -6.46 20.39
N GLY A 56 -4.42 -6.33 20.63
CA GLY A 56 -5.28 -5.43 19.88
C GLY A 56 -5.84 -6.08 18.61
N SER A 57 -6.50 -5.28 17.79
CA SER A 57 -7.19 -5.78 16.59
C SER A 57 -7.07 -4.82 15.40
N VAL A 58 -7.18 -5.39 14.20
CA VAL A 58 -7.26 -4.65 12.92
C VAL A 58 -8.50 -5.12 12.18
N ARG A 59 -9.41 -4.20 11.90
CA ARG A 59 -10.64 -4.46 11.13
C ARG A 59 -10.62 -3.69 9.81
N ILE A 60 -10.90 -4.38 8.71
CA ILE A 60 -11.03 -3.77 7.38
C ILE A 60 -12.41 -4.14 6.82
N GLY A 61 -13.23 -3.11 6.53
CA GLY A 61 -14.65 -3.35 6.29
C GLY A 61 -15.30 -3.96 7.52
N ASP A 62 -15.95 -5.09 7.32
CA ASP A 62 -16.57 -5.87 8.40
C ASP A 62 -15.71 -7.04 8.89
N THR A 63 -14.47 -7.16 8.38
CA THR A 63 -13.59 -8.31 8.62
C THR A 63 -12.50 -7.97 9.63
N PRO A 64 -12.49 -8.59 10.83
CA PRO A 64 -11.35 -8.57 11.74
C PRO A 64 -10.26 -9.50 11.20
N LEU A 65 -9.05 -8.97 10.98
CA LEU A 65 -7.98 -9.74 10.35
C LEU A 65 -7.50 -10.92 11.22
N GLU A 66 -7.51 -10.76 12.53
CA GLU A 66 -7.09 -11.77 13.51
C GLU A 66 -7.99 -13.01 13.56
N THR A 67 -9.20 -12.94 12.99
CA THR A 67 -10.12 -14.09 12.92
C THR A 67 -9.89 -14.98 11.70
N LEU A 68 -9.06 -14.51 10.75
CA LEU A 68 -8.81 -15.22 9.51
C LEU A 68 -7.70 -16.26 9.69
N SER A 69 -7.88 -17.44 9.10
CA SER A 69 -6.76 -18.38 8.91
C SER A 69 -5.71 -17.76 7.97
N SER A 70 -4.45 -18.22 8.04
CA SER A 70 -3.38 -17.70 7.17
C SER A 70 -3.77 -17.68 5.68
N ARG A 71 -4.39 -18.76 5.19
CA ARG A 71 -4.86 -18.83 3.79
C ARG A 71 -5.97 -17.82 3.50
N ALA A 72 -6.92 -17.65 4.42
CA ALA A 72 -8.01 -16.68 4.26
C ALA A 72 -7.47 -15.23 4.32
N LEU A 73 -6.49 -14.97 5.18
CA LEU A 73 -5.82 -13.67 5.28
C LEU A 73 -5.05 -13.33 3.98
N ASP A 74 -4.31 -14.30 3.40
CA ASP A 74 -3.63 -14.11 2.13
C ASP A 74 -4.61 -13.79 0.99
N GLN A 75 -5.72 -14.52 0.93
CA GLN A 75 -6.79 -14.28 -0.03
C GLN A 75 -7.45 -12.90 0.18
N PHE A 76 -7.75 -12.55 1.43
CA PHE A 76 -8.33 -11.25 1.79
C PHE A 76 -7.40 -10.12 1.41
N ARG A 77 -6.11 -10.23 1.76
CA ARG A 77 -5.08 -9.24 1.41
C ARG A 77 -4.98 -9.05 -0.10
N GLY A 78 -4.82 -10.14 -0.85
CA GLY A 78 -4.69 -10.09 -2.31
C GLY A 78 -5.89 -9.43 -3.00
N THR A 79 -7.08 -9.54 -2.42
CA THR A 79 -8.33 -9.02 -3.00
C THR A 79 -8.63 -7.59 -2.57
N ASN A 80 -8.40 -7.26 -1.29
CA ASN A 80 -8.94 -6.06 -0.65
C ASN A 80 -7.89 -5.01 -0.30
N ILE A 81 -6.59 -5.36 -0.27
CA ILE A 81 -5.52 -4.46 0.16
C ILE A 81 -4.49 -4.31 -0.96
N GLY A 82 -4.26 -3.09 -1.41
CA GLY A 82 -3.15 -2.73 -2.27
C GLY A 82 -1.99 -2.21 -1.44
N ILE A 83 -0.82 -2.86 -1.50
CA ILE A 83 0.35 -2.40 -0.76
C ILE A 83 1.42 -1.91 -1.73
N ILE A 84 1.87 -0.67 -1.52
CA ILE A 84 2.98 -0.05 -2.23
C ILE A 84 4.13 0.05 -1.24
N PHE A 85 5.17 -0.74 -1.45
CA PHE A 85 6.36 -0.75 -0.61
C PHE A 85 7.35 0.33 -1.05
N GLN A 86 8.17 0.82 -0.14
CA GLN A 86 9.28 1.73 -0.43
C GLN A 86 10.21 1.18 -1.54
N LYS A 87 10.49 -0.13 -1.51
CA LYS A 87 11.14 -0.86 -2.63
C LYS A 87 10.08 -1.70 -3.33
N ALA A 88 10.03 -1.64 -4.64
CA ALA A 88 8.93 -2.22 -5.42
C ALA A 88 8.81 -3.75 -5.37
N HIS A 89 9.86 -4.49 -4.99
CA HIS A 89 9.87 -5.97 -4.86
C HIS A 89 9.20 -6.70 -6.03
N PHE A 90 9.67 -6.44 -7.26
CA PHE A 90 9.22 -7.17 -8.44
C PHE A 90 9.90 -8.53 -8.55
N ILE A 91 9.21 -9.48 -9.18
CA ILE A 91 9.84 -10.70 -9.66
C ILE A 91 10.60 -10.35 -10.94
N SER A 92 11.93 -10.27 -10.85
CA SER A 92 12.81 -9.79 -11.91
C SER A 92 12.77 -10.62 -13.18
N ALA A 93 12.46 -11.92 -13.07
CA ALA A 93 12.32 -12.83 -14.19
C ALA A 93 11.06 -12.57 -15.03
N LEU A 94 10.02 -11.94 -14.43
CA LEU A 94 8.74 -11.66 -15.07
C LEU A 94 8.73 -10.25 -15.69
N THR A 95 7.98 -10.10 -16.77
CA THR A 95 7.65 -8.80 -17.37
C THR A 95 6.74 -7.98 -16.45
N VAL A 96 6.53 -6.70 -16.77
CA VAL A 96 5.56 -5.84 -16.09
C VAL A 96 4.18 -6.49 -16.09
N GLN A 97 3.69 -6.90 -17.25
CA GLN A 97 2.38 -7.54 -17.37
C GLN A 97 2.27 -8.82 -16.53
N GLU A 98 3.30 -9.66 -16.54
CA GLU A 98 3.30 -10.90 -15.76
C GLU A 98 3.35 -10.67 -14.25
N ASN A 99 4.04 -9.62 -13.77
CA ASN A 99 4.01 -9.22 -12.37
C ASN A 99 2.59 -8.82 -11.92
N LEU A 100 1.82 -8.13 -12.79
CA LEU A 100 0.44 -7.75 -12.50
C LEU A 100 -0.52 -8.95 -12.62
N LEU A 101 -0.34 -9.82 -13.61
CA LEU A 101 -1.08 -11.07 -13.74
C LEU A 101 -0.92 -11.96 -12.51
N LEU A 102 0.31 -12.08 -12.03
CA LEU A 102 0.59 -12.84 -10.81
C LEU A 102 -0.16 -12.28 -9.60
N ALA A 103 -0.24 -10.95 -9.45
CA ALA A 103 -1.01 -10.33 -8.38
C ALA A 103 -2.51 -10.69 -8.47
N GLN A 104 -3.08 -10.78 -9.66
CA GLN A 104 -4.46 -11.26 -9.85
C GLN A 104 -4.60 -12.75 -9.49
N GLN A 105 -3.68 -13.59 -9.94
CA GLN A 105 -3.71 -15.04 -9.67
C GLN A 105 -3.57 -15.34 -8.18
N LEU A 106 -2.65 -14.67 -7.48
CA LEU A 106 -2.48 -14.82 -6.02
C LEU A 106 -3.71 -14.36 -5.24
N ALA A 107 -4.46 -13.40 -5.77
CA ALA A 107 -5.76 -12.99 -5.25
C ALA A 107 -6.91 -13.94 -5.62
N GLY A 108 -6.64 -15.06 -6.29
CA GLY A 108 -7.65 -16.01 -6.76
C GLY A 108 -8.56 -15.46 -7.86
N LYS A 109 -8.15 -14.37 -8.52
CA LYS A 109 -8.92 -13.77 -9.61
C LYS A 109 -8.52 -14.37 -10.96
N GLN A 110 -9.47 -14.36 -11.89
CA GLN A 110 -9.16 -14.69 -13.28
C GLN A 110 -8.25 -13.62 -13.89
N PRO A 111 -7.29 -14.02 -14.73
CA PRO A 111 -6.42 -13.10 -15.44
C PRO A 111 -7.21 -12.11 -16.31
N ASP A 112 -7.07 -10.82 -16.03
CA ASP A 112 -7.71 -9.74 -16.79
C ASP A 112 -6.63 -8.87 -17.45
N LYS A 113 -6.21 -9.28 -18.67
CA LYS A 113 -5.19 -8.56 -19.44
C LYS A 113 -5.66 -7.19 -19.91
N THR A 114 -6.97 -7.04 -20.19
CA THR A 114 -7.56 -5.76 -20.59
C THR A 114 -7.42 -4.76 -19.45
N ARG A 115 -7.84 -5.13 -18.23
CA ARG A 115 -7.67 -4.29 -17.04
C ARG A 115 -6.21 -3.89 -16.81
N ILE A 116 -5.27 -4.81 -17.03
CA ILE A 116 -3.83 -4.52 -16.88
C ILE A 116 -3.37 -3.51 -17.92
N SER A 117 -3.75 -3.69 -19.19
CA SER A 117 -3.41 -2.75 -20.26
C SER A 117 -3.97 -1.36 -19.98
N ASP A 118 -5.27 -1.25 -19.71
CA ASP A 118 -5.94 0.02 -19.42
C ASP A 118 -5.29 0.75 -18.23
N LEU A 119 -4.94 0.01 -17.17
CA LEU A 119 -4.30 0.57 -16.00
C LEU A 119 -2.89 1.08 -16.31
N LEU A 120 -2.10 0.32 -17.08
CA LEU A 120 -0.75 0.74 -17.47
C LEU A 120 -0.78 1.92 -18.47
N ASP A 121 -1.76 1.96 -19.37
CA ASP A 121 -1.94 3.09 -20.29
C ASP A 121 -2.23 4.39 -19.52
N ARG A 122 -3.13 4.34 -18.53
CA ARG A 122 -3.42 5.50 -17.64
C ARG A 122 -2.21 5.97 -16.86
N LEU A 123 -1.32 5.05 -16.50
CA LEU A 123 -0.06 5.34 -15.80
C LEU A 123 1.08 5.75 -16.75
N GLY A 124 0.80 5.89 -18.07
CA GLY A 124 1.79 6.22 -19.09
C GLY A 124 2.80 5.08 -19.37
N LEU A 125 2.44 3.84 -19.05
CA LEU A 125 3.32 2.67 -19.11
C LEU A 125 2.86 1.59 -20.11
N GLY A 126 1.87 1.85 -20.95
CA GLY A 126 1.37 0.88 -21.93
C GLY A 126 2.46 0.31 -22.83
N HIS A 127 3.43 1.14 -23.23
CA HIS A 127 4.59 0.75 -24.02
C HIS A 127 5.59 -0.14 -23.26
N LYS A 128 5.44 -0.30 -21.94
CA LYS A 128 6.32 -1.11 -21.07
C LYS A 128 5.74 -2.47 -20.67
N LEU A 129 4.57 -2.85 -21.17
CA LEU A 129 3.90 -4.12 -20.84
C LEU A 129 4.84 -5.34 -20.87
N LYS A 130 5.67 -5.43 -21.92
CA LYS A 130 6.61 -6.55 -22.12
C LYS A 130 8.00 -6.31 -21.54
N ALA A 131 8.25 -5.14 -20.97
CA ALA A 131 9.54 -4.83 -20.35
C ALA A 131 9.74 -5.62 -19.06
N LYS A 132 10.99 -5.94 -18.72
CA LYS A 132 11.35 -6.47 -17.41
C LYS A 132 11.62 -5.33 -16.43
N PRO A 133 11.44 -5.54 -15.11
CA PRO A 133 11.66 -4.50 -14.10
C PRO A 133 13.03 -3.80 -14.17
N ALA A 134 14.08 -4.55 -14.55
CA ALA A 134 15.43 -4.00 -14.69
C ALA A 134 15.59 -2.98 -15.84
N ALA A 135 14.65 -2.96 -16.80
CA ALA A 135 14.65 -2.03 -17.93
C ALA A 135 13.81 -0.78 -17.67
N LEU A 136 13.34 -0.58 -16.42
CA LEU A 136 12.52 0.54 -16.01
C LEU A 136 13.35 1.55 -15.21
N SER A 137 13.11 2.84 -15.43
CA SER A 137 13.57 3.90 -14.54
C SER A 137 12.92 3.78 -13.14
N ALA A 138 13.48 4.45 -12.14
CA ALA A 138 12.92 4.45 -10.79
C ALA A 138 11.46 4.93 -10.75
N GLY A 139 11.14 6.01 -11.49
CA GLY A 139 9.76 6.52 -11.59
C GLY A 139 8.82 5.55 -12.32
N GLU A 140 9.28 4.85 -13.36
CA GLU A 140 8.49 3.80 -14.02
C GLU A 140 8.25 2.61 -13.09
N GLN A 141 9.27 2.19 -12.33
CA GLN A 141 9.11 1.15 -11.31
C GLN A 141 8.08 1.53 -10.25
N GLN A 142 8.11 2.78 -9.78
CA GLN A 142 7.13 3.28 -8.82
C GLN A 142 5.70 3.23 -9.40
N ARG A 143 5.50 3.69 -10.64
CA ARG A 143 4.20 3.61 -11.31
C ARG A 143 3.74 2.15 -11.54
N VAL A 144 4.64 1.22 -11.86
CA VAL A 144 4.30 -0.22 -11.95
C VAL A 144 3.93 -0.78 -10.56
N ALA A 145 4.59 -0.36 -9.48
CA ALA A 145 4.23 -0.78 -8.12
C ALA A 145 2.83 -0.29 -7.74
N ILE A 146 2.46 0.94 -8.13
CA ILE A 146 1.11 1.47 -7.99
C ILE A 146 0.12 0.63 -8.81
N ALA A 147 0.41 0.35 -10.08
CA ALA A 147 -0.42 -0.52 -10.92
C ALA A 147 -0.67 -1.88 -10.27
N ARG A 148 0.38 -2.52 -9.75
CA ARG A 148 0.27 -3.82 -9.07
C ARG A 148 -0.63 -3.75 -7.83
N ALA A 149 -0.55 -2.69 -7.05
CA ALA A 149 -1.40 -2.49 -5.88
C ALA A 149 -2.88 -2.30 -6.26
N LEU A 150 -3.15 -1.68 -7.42
CA LEU A 150 -4.48 -1.30 -7.87
C LEU A 150 -5.17 -2.33 -8.78
N VAL A 151 -4.42 -3.29 -9.34
CA VAL A 151 -4.93 -4.20 -10.38
C VAL A 151 -6.15 -4.99 -9.91
N ASN A 152 -6.23 -5.30 -8.63
CA ASN A 152 -7.33 -6.02 -7.99
C ASN A 152 -8.48 -5.14 -7.49
N ARG A 153 -8.46 -3.82 -7.72
CA ARG A 153 -9.43 -2.85 -7.21
C ARG A 153 -9.61 -2.99 -5.69
N PRO A 154 -8.57 -2.74 -4.91
CA PRO A 154 -8.62 -2.89 -3.47
C PRO A 154 -9.55 -1.85 -2.85
N MET A 155 -10.05 -2.13 -1.63
CA MET A 155 -10.78 -1.15 -0.84
C MET A 155 -9.87 -0.29 0.05
N LEU A 156 -8.65 -0.77 0.30
CA LEU A 156 -7.62 -0.07 1.09
C LEU A 156 -6.30 -0.06 0.33
N ILE A 157 -5.68 1.10 0.21
CA ILE A 157 -4.34 1.27 -0.34
C ILE A 157 -3.43 1.75 0.80
N LEU A 158 -2.35 1.00 1.02
CA LEU A 158 -1.31 1.30 1.99
C LEU A 158 -0.01 1.61 1.22
N ALA A 159 0.55 2.80 1.37
CA ALA A 159 1.77 3.21 0.69
C ALA A 159 2.88 3.55 1.70
N ASP A 160 3.99 2.82 1.67
CA ASP A 160 5.14 3.04 2.53
C ASP A 160 6.17 3.90 1.82
N GLU A 161 6.34 5.15 2.28
CA GLU A 161 7.32 6.13 1.77
C GLU A 161 7.33 6.26 0.23
N PRO A 162 6.17 6.44 -0.44
CA PRO A 162 6.07 6.33 -1.90
C PRO A 162 6.82 7.42 -2.65
N THR A 163 7.27 8.51 -1.97
CA THR A 163 7.94 9.66 -2.55
C THR A 163 9.38 9.85 -2.07
N SER A 164 9.87 9.01 -1.15
CA SER A 164 11.14 9.23 -0.43
C SER A 164 12.39 9.25 -1.32
N ALA A 165 12.36 8.55 -2.46
CA ALA A 165 13.48 8.46 -3.41
C ALA A 165 13.32 9.38 -4.63
N LEU A 166 12.35 10.32 -4.61
CA LEU A 166 11.98 11.16 -5.74
C LEU A 166 12.31 12.63 -5.48
N ASP A 167 12.68 13.37 -6.54
CA ASP A 167 12.73 14.82 -6.52
C ASP A 167 11.32 15.43 -6.34
N ASP A 168 11.26 16.75 -6.15
CA ASP A 168 10.01 17.44 -5.81
C ASP A 168 8.93 17.30 -6.89
N GLY A 169 9.30 17.37 -8.17
CA GLY A 169 8.37 17.24 -9.29
C GLY A 169 7.77 15.82 -9.35
N ASN A 170 8.63 14.82 -9.34
CA ASN A 170 8.21 13.42 -9.39
C ASN A 170 7.44 13.01 -8.13
N ALA A 171 7.78 13.56 -6.94
CA ALA A 171 7.04 13.30 -5.71
C ALA A 171 5.60 13.81 -5.80
N GLN A 172 5.42 15.02 -6.35
CA GLN A 172 4.09 15.60 -6.55
C GLN A 172 3.26 14.79 -7.56
N GLU A 173 3.88 14.34 -8.66
CA GLU A 173 3.21 13.49 -9.65
C GLU A 173 2.75 12.16 -9.05
N VAL A 174 3.59 11.50 -8.25
CA VAL A 174 3.21 10.25 -7.57
C VAL A 174 2.09 10.46 -6.57
N ALA A 175 2.10 11.56 -5.82
CA ALA A 175 1.02 11.88 -4.90
C ALA A 175 -0.30 12.12 -5.64
N ASN A 176 -0.28 12.92 -6.73
CA ASN A 176 -1.45 13.13 -7.60
C ASN A 176 -2.00 11.79 -8.09
N LEU A 177 -1.12 10.96 -8.62
CA LEU A 177 -1.48 9.67 -9.19
C LEU A 177 -2.13 8.74 -8.15
N LEU A 178 -1.58 8.68 -6.94
CA LEU A 178 -2.14 7.87 -5.85
C LEU A 178 -3.55 8.33 -5.47
N GLU A 179 -3.79 9.64 -5.34
CA GLU A 179 -5.10 10.18 -5.01
C GLU A 179 -6.12 9.93 -6.14
N GLU A 180 -5.75 10.22 -7.38
CA GLU A 180 -6.62 10.00 -8.55
C GLU A 180 -7.00 8.53 -8.68
N GLN A 181 -6.03 7.64 -8.58
CA GLN A 181 -6.26 6.21 -8.71
C GLN A 181 -7.03 5.62 -7.51
N ALA A 182 -6.79 6.11 -6.29
CA ALA A 182 -7.57 5.72 -5.12
C ALA A 182 -9.04 6.15 -5.26
N ALA A 183 -9.27 7.40 -5.70
CA ALA A 183 -10.60 7.94 -5.93
C ALA A 183 -11.36 7.15 -7.02
N GLU A 184 -10.70 6.79 -8.12
CA GLU A 184 -11.30 6.03 -9.21
C GLU A 184 -11.86 4.67 -8.76
N VAL A 185 -11.11 3.96 -7.89
CA VAL A 185 -11.54 2.66 -7.35
C VAL A 185 -12.32 2.79 -6.04
N GLN A 186 -12.58 4.03 -5.58
CA GLN A 186 -13.22 4.34 -4.30
C GLN A 186 -12.53 3.71 -3.09
N ALA A 187 -11.20 3.59 -3.14
CA ALA A 187 -10.38 3.06 -2.07
C ALA A 187 -10.09 4.12 -1.01
N THR A 188 -9.93 3.67 0.22
CA THR A 188 -9.29 4.45 1.28
C THR A 188 -7.78 4.39 1.08
N LEU A 189 -7.09 5.54 1.17
CA LEU A 189 -5.66 5.66 1.00
C LEU A 189 -5.00 6.06 2.33
N LEU A 190 -4.00 5.29 2.75
CA LEU A 190 -3.12 5.66 3.86
C LEU A 190 -1.67 5.67 3.37
N ILE A 191 -1.07 6.85 3.37
CA ILE A 191 0.35 7.04 3.04
C ILE A 191 1.14 7.16 4.34
N VAL A 192 2.13 6.31 4.49
CA VAL A 192 3.09 6.35 5.58
C VAL A 192 4.31 7.10 5.09
N THR A 193 4.67 8.21 5.75
CA THR A 193 5.81 9.03 5.31
C THR A 193 6.35 9.93 6.41
N HIS A 194 7.58 10.38 6.23
CA HIS A 194 8.19 11.51 6.95
C HIS A 194 8.31 12.76 6.05
N ASP A 195 7.85 12.67 4.80
CA ASP A 195 7.96 13.72 3.79
C ASP A 195 7.01 14.90 4.09
N ASN A 196 7.59 16.02 4.46
CA ASN A 196 6.83 17.24 4.77
C ASN A 196 6.09 17.81 3.55
N ARG A 197 6.52 17.50 2.32
CA ARG A 197 5.87 17.97 1.09
C ARG A 197 4.42 17.52 0.97
N LEU A 198 4.09 16.36 1.55
CA LEU A 198 2.74 15.79 1.52
C LEU A 198 1.81 16.35 2.61
N LYS A 199 2.34 16.97 3.68
CA LYS A 199 1.54 17.44 4.83
C LYS A 199 0.44 18.44 4.45
N ASN A 200 0.75 19.38 3.57
CA ASN A 200 -0.19 20.41 3.16
C ASN A 200 -1.27 19.88 2.21
N ARG A 201 -0.99 18.75 1.58
CA ARG A 201 -1.88 18.13 0.61
C ARG A 201 -2.94 17.25 1.28
N PHE A 202 -2.55 16.52 2.32
CA PHE A 202 -3.43 15.60 3.05
C PHE A 202 -3.81 16.21 4.41
N PRO A 203 -5.00 16.77 4.57
CA PRO A 203 -5.43 17.41 5.83
C PRO A 203 -5.65 16.39 6.95
N GLN A 204 -5.97 15.15 6.59
CA GLN A 204 -6.20 14.06 7.54
C GLN A 204 -4.85 13.42 7.91
N GLN A 205 -4.43 13.52 9.17
CA GLN A 205 -3.10 13.09 9.60
C GLN A 205 -3.14 12.37 10.93
N ILE A 206 -2.34 11.31 11.05
CA ILE A 206 -2.07 10.58 12.29
C ILE A 206 -0.57 10.72 12.55
N ALA A 207 -0.19 11.12 13.77
CA ALA A 207 1.20 11.24 14.15
C ALA A 207 1.61 10.08 15.08
N LEU A 208 2.66 9.32 14.69
CA LEU A 208 3.34 8.42 15.59
C LEU A 208 4.42 9.20 16.35
N GLN A 209 4.47 8.99 17.66
CA GLN A 209 5.51 9.55 18.51
C GLN A 209 6.80 8.72 18.37
N SER A 210 7.95 9.33 18.66
CA SER A 210 9.20 8.58 18.84
C SER A 210 9.06 7.62 20.03
N LEU A 211 9.63 6.46 19.88
CA LEU A 211 9.69 5.39 20.90
C LEU A 211 10.57 5.81 22.08
#